data_d39528d5dd4a7b269d80f1c4c8e3b8f7
#
_entry.id   d39528d5dd4a7b269d80f1c4c8e3b8f7
#
_cell.length_a   1.000
_cell.length_b   1.000
_cell.length_c   1.000
_cell.angle_alpha   90.00
_cell.angle_beta   90.00
_cell.angle_gamma   90.00
#
_symmetry.space_group_name_H-M   'P 1'
#
loop_
_entity.id
_entity.type
_entity.pdbx_description
1 polymer ?
#
loop_
_entity_poly.entity_id
_entity_poly.type
_entity_poly.pdbx_seq_one_letter_code
_entity_poly.pdbx_strand_id
1 'polypeptide(L)'
;AVMGAKGAAEIIFKKEISEAADKTAKLNEKVEEYTTKFANPYRAAHRGYIDEVIYPDQTREKLIRAFEMLENKVATLPKKKHDNIPL
;
A
#
# COMPACT_ATOMS: atom_id res chain seq x y z
N ALA A 1 -0.23 1.47 3.29
CA ALA A 1 0.37 0.49 4.22
C ALA A 1 0.89 1.18 5.47
N VAL A 2 0.88 0.49 6.60
CA VAL A 2 1.32 1.05 7.88
C VAL A 2 2.84 0.97 8.06
N MET A 3 3.52 0.11 7.30
CA MET A 3 4.98 -0.05 7.33
C MET A 3 5.52 -0.53 6.00
N GLY A 4 6.81 -0.28 5.75
CA GLY A 4 7.49 -0.77 4.56
C GLY A 4 7.77 -2.28 4.60
N ALA A 5 8.10 -2.83 3.44
CA ALA A 5 8.34 -4.28 3.27
C ALA A 5 9.43 -4.83 4.20
N LYS A 6 10.50 -4.07 4.44
CA LYS A 6 11.59 -4.49 5.34
C LYS A 6 11.09 -4.68 6.78
N GLY A 7 10.40 -3.68 7.33
CA GLY A 7 9.84 -3.78 8.69
C GLY A 7 8.83 -4.92 8.83
N ALA A 8 7.97 -5.10 7.83
CA ALA A 8 7.01 -6.21 7.82
C ALA A 8 7.71 -7.57 7.78
N ALA A 9 8.72 -7.74 6.93
CA ALA A 9 9.49 -8.97 6.83
C ALA A 9 10.26 -9.30 8.12
N GLU A 10 10.85 -8.32 8.77
CA GLU A 10 11.55 -8.48 10.06
C GLU A 10 10.62 -9.00 11.17
N ILE A 11 9.35 -8.62 11.13
CA ILE A 11 8.36 -9.10 12.12
C ILE A 11 7.84 -10.48 11.75
N ILE A 12 7.34 -10.64 10.52
CA ILE A 12 6.65 -11.86 10.08
C ILE A 12 7.60 -13.05 10.01
N PHE A 13 8.81 -12.83 9.49
CA PHE A 13 9.82 -13.87 9.27
C PHE A 13 10.94 -13.87 10.32
N LYS A 14 10.70 -13.26 11.49
CA LYS A 14 11.68 -13.12 12.57
C LYS A 14 12.39 -14.43 12.91
N LYS A 15 11.63 -15.51 13.04
CA LYS A 15 12.17 -16.84 13.38
C LYS A 15 13.08 -17.37 12.28
N GLU A 16 12.63 -17.39 11.05
CA GLU A 16 13.41 -17.86 9.89
C GLU A 16 14.72 -17.07 9.71
N ILE A 17 14.66 -15.74 9.90
CA ILE A 17 15.81 -14.86 9.80
C ILE A 17 16.82 -15.15 10.93
N SER A 18 16.33 -15.36 12.16
CA SER A 18 17.18 -15.62 13.33
C SER A 18 17.91 -16.96 13.26
N GLU A 19 17.30 -17.95 12.64
CA GLU A 19 17.85 -19.30 12.48
C GLU A 19 18.74 -19.46 11.24
N ALA A 20 18.79 -18.45 10.35
CA ALA A 20 19.58 -18.51 9.14
C ALA A 20 21.09 -18.33 9.41
N ALA A 21 21.92 -19.04 8.62
CA ALA A 21 23.38 -18.91 8.68
C ALA A 21 23.85 -17.49 8.28
N ASP A 22 23.24 -16.92 7.23
CA ASP A 22 23.40 -15.53 6.81
C ASP A 22 22.09 -14.78 7.00
N LYS A 23 21.98 -14.05 8.10
CA LYS A 23 20.77 -13.30 8.46
C LYS A 23 20.45 -12.18 7.47
N THR A 24 21.47 -11.51 6.94
CA THR A 24 21.31 -10.41 5.98
C THR A 24 20.77 -10.91 4.64
N ALA A 25 21.35 -11.99 4.11
CA ALA A 25 20.86 -12.60 2.88
C ALA A 25 19.44 -13.12 3.03
N LYS A 26 19.12 -13.75 4.15
CA LYS A 26 17.76 -14.25 4.43
C LYS A 26 16.75 -13.12 4.57
N LEU A 27 17.13 -12.04 5.25
CA LEU A 27 16.27 -10.85 5.33
C LEU A 27 15.98 -10.27 3.94
N ASN A 28 17.00 -10.10 3.11
CA ASN A 28 16.83 -9.57 1.75
C ASN A 28 15.92 -10.45 0.88
N GLU A 29 16.11 -11.76 0.94
CA GLU A 29 15.23 -12.73 0.27
C GLU A 29 13.77 -12.56 0.70
N LYS A 30 13.51 -12.44 2.01
CA LYS A 30 12.16 -12.29 2.54
C LYS A 30 11.55 -10.91 2.26
N VAL A 31 12.36 -9.87 2.22
CA VAL A 31 11.91 -8.53 1.80
C VAL A 31 11.49 -8.53 0.34
N GLU A 32 12.25 -9.17 -0.54
CA GLU A 32 11.93 -9.28 -1.95
C GLU A 32 10.66 -10.11 -2.19
N GLU A 33 10.52 -11.24 -1.51
CA GLU A 33 9.32 -12.08 -1.53
C GLU A 33 8.09 -11.26 -1.08
N TYR A 34 8.20 -10.55 0.04
CA TYR A 34 7.12 -9.73 0.57
C TYR A 34 6.75 -8.57 -0.37
N THR A 35 7.75 -7.91 -0.94
CA THR A 35 7.54 -6.81 -1.89
C THR A 35 6.77 -7.27 -3.12
N THR A 36 7.19 -8.36 -3.71
CA THR A 36 6.52 -8.93 -4.89
C THR A 36 5.08 -9.35 -4.58
N LYS A 37 4.86 -9.95 -3.43
CA LYS A 37 3.57 -10.52 -3.07
C LYS A 37 2.57 -9.48 -2.56
N PHE A 38 3.00 -8.49 -1.79
CA PHE A 38 2.12 -7.59 -1.07
C PHE A 38 2.36 -6.10 -1.32
N ALA A 39 3.58 -5.67 -1.55
CA ALA A 39 3.92 -4.26 -1.68
C ALA A 39 3.79 -3.77 -3.13
N ASN A 40 2.61 -3.91 -3.70
CA ASN A 40 2.27 -3.43 -5.04
C ASN A 40 0.85 -2.84 -5.05
N PRO A 41 0.55 -1.90 -5.97
CA PRO A 41 -0.73 -1.21 -6.00
C PRO A 41 -1.91 -2.12 -6.34
N TYR A 42 -1.67 -3.23 -7.03
CA TYR A 42 -2.73 -4.16 -7.46
C TYR A 42 -3.41 -4.85 -6.27
N ARG A 43 -2.71 -5.02 -5.16
CA ARG A 43 -3.30 -5.55 -3.93
C ARG A 43 -4.37 -4.62 -3.36
N ALA A 44 -4.12 -3.33 -3.35
CA ALA A 44 -5.09 -2.32 -2.92
C ALA A 44 -6.24 -2.17 -3.93
N ALA A 45 -5.93 -2.18 -5.23
CA ALA A 45 -6.92 -2.13 -6.30
C ALA A 45 -7.87 -3.33 -6.26
N HIS A 46 -7.34 -4.53 -6.08
CA HIS A 46 -8.13 -5.76 -5.99
C HIS A 46 -9.13 -5.75 -4.83
N ARG A 47 -8.80 -5.06 -3.76
CA ARG A 47 -9.67 -4.90 -2.57
C ARG A 47 -10.59 -3.68 -2.63
N GLY A 48 -10.55 -2.89 -3.70
CA GLY A 48 -11.37 -1.71 -3.86
C GLY A 48 -10.94 -0.50 -3.02
N TYR A 49 -9.70 -0.46 -2.50
CA TYR A 49 -9.20 0.66 -1.70
C TYR A 49 -8.71 1.83 -2.53
N ILE A 50 -8.47 1.61 -3.81
CA ILE A 50 -8.10 2.63 -4.79
C ILE A 50 -8.93 2.45 -6.05
N ASP A 51 -9.17 3.54 -6.77
CA ASP A 51 -10.04 3.53 -7.95
C ASP A 51 -9.29 3.13 -9.22
N GLU A 52 -8.02 3.51 -9.33
CA GLU A 52 -7.21 3.26 -10.52
C GLU A 52 -5.72 3.15 -10.18
N VAL A 53 -5.02 2.29 -10.92
CA VAL A 53 -3.55 2.24 -10.94
C VAL A 53 -3.06 2.95 -12.18
N ILE A 54 -2.25 3.99 -12.01
CA ILE A 54 -1.76 4.85 -13.09
C ILE A 54 -0.24 4.88 -13.13
N TYR A 55 0.31 5.28 -14.28
CA TYR A 55 1.72 5.68 -14.36
C TYR A 55 1.89 7.10 -13.81
N PRO A 56 3.07 7.43 -13.22
CA PRO A 56 3.31 8.75 -12.62
C PRO A 56 3.10 9.95 -13.55
N ASP A 57 3.38 9.81 -14.83
CA ASP A 57 3.19 10.86 -15.83
C ASP A 57 1.72 11.18 -16.12
N GLN A 58 0.81 10.27 -15.80
CA GLN A 58 -0.64 10.44 -15.94
C GLN A 58 -1.29 11.19 -14.77
N THR A 59 -0.55 11.45 -13.69
CA THR A 59 -1.11 11.99 -12.43
C THR A 59 -1.84 13.30 -12.63
N ARG A 60 -1.23 14.26 -13.35
CA ARG A 60 -1.84 15.59 -13.57
C ARG A 60 -3.16 15.49 -14.34
N GLU A 61 -3.19 14.74 -15.42
CA GLU A 61 -4.40 14.57 -16.23
C GLU A 61 -5.53 13.90 -15.43
N LYS A 62 -5.20 12.85 -14.69
CA LYS A 62 -6.18 12.14 -13.85
C LYS A 62 -6.74 13.03 -12.75
N LEU A 63 -5.90 13.84 -12.11
CA LEU A 63 -6.35 14.81 -11.10
C LEU A 63 -7.30 15.85 -11.69
N ILE A 64 -6.97 16.42 -12.85
CA ILE A 64 -7.82 17.41 -13.52
C ILE A 64 -9.20 16.79 -13.81
N ARG A 65 -9.25 15.62 -14.42
CA ARG A 65 -10.51 14.92 -14.73
C ARG A 65 -11.30 14.55 -13.48
N ALA A 66 -10.63 14.11 -12.43
CA ALA A 66 -11.31 13.79 -11.17
C ALA A 66 -11.92 15.02 -10.51
N PHE A 67 -11.23 16.16 -10.50
CA PHE A 67 -11.78 17.41 -9.98
C PHE A 67 -12.94 17.94 -10.82
N GLU A 68 -12.86 17.86 -12.13
CA GLU A 68 -13.98 18.21 -13.02
C GLU A 68 -15.23 17.35 -12.73
N MET A 69 -15.05 16.04 -12.57
CA MET A 69 -16.12 15.12 -12.25
C MET A 69 -16.76 15.40 -10.88
N LEU A 70 -15.96 15.86 -9.91
CA LEU A 70 -16.37 16.11 -8.54
C LEU A 70 -16.74 17.57 -8.25
N GLU A 71 -16.74 18.45 -9.25
CA GLU A 71 -16.96 19.89 -9.09
C GLU A 71 -18.25 20.21 -8.32
N ASN A 72 -19.32 19.49 -8.62
CA ASN A 72 -20.64 19.69 -8.01
C ASN A 72 -20.91 18.78 -6.81
N LYS A 73 -19.89 18.05 -6.34
CA LYS A 73 -20.07 17.14 -5.21
C LYS A 73 -20.23 17.92 -3.91
N VAL A 74 -21.35 17.67 -3.24
CA VAL A 74 -21.60 18.12 -1.87
C VAL A 74 -21.66 16.87 -0.97
N ALA A 75 -20.80 16.82 0.03
CA ALA A 75 -20.78 15.70 0.97
C ALA A 75 -20.95 16.22 2.40
N THR A 76 -21.92 15.66 3.11
CA THR A 76 -22.08 15.88 4.54
C THR A 76 -21.33 14.79 5.29
N LEU A 77 -20.29 15.19 6.01
CA LEU A 77 -19.53 14.26 6.83
C LEU A 77 -20.22 14.05 8.20
N PRO A 78 -20.18 12.85 8.76
CA PRO A 78 -20.64 12.62 10.13
C PRO A 78 -19.81 13.44 11.12
N LYS A 79 -20.44 13.93 12.20
CA LYS A 79 -19.77 14.74 13.23
C LYS A 79 -18.61 14.02 13.92
N LYS A 80 -18.66 12.69 13.97
CA LYS A 80 -17.60 11.84 14.55
C LYS A 80 -17.03 10.94 13.48
N LYS A 81 -15.72 10.75 13.49
CA LYS A 81 -15.05 9.76 12.66
C LYS A 81 -15.23 8.39 13.30
N HIS A 82 -15.81 7.47 12.57
CA HIS A 82 -16.12 6.13 13.05
C HIS A 82 -15.10 5.08 12.64
N ASP A 83 -14.38 5.31 11.56
CA ASP A 83 -13.46 4.33 11.01
C ASP A 83 -12.23 4.98 10.39
N ASN A 84 -11.13 4.26 10.39
CA ASN A 84 -9.88 4.68 9.78
C ASN A 84 -9.14 3.46 9.23
N ILE A 85 -9.10 3.35 7.91
CA ILE A 85 -8.42 2.23 7.23
C ILE A 85 -6.95 2.58 7.01
N PRO A 86 -6.00 1.86 7.58
CA PRO A 86 -4.58 2.01 7.29
C PRO A 86 -4.27 1.39 5.92
N LEU A 87 -3.89 2.19 4.98
CA LEU A 87 -3.54 1.78 3.62
C LEU A 87 -2.03 1.66 3.42
#